data_6ada51f50efb5e2afb3c9a51b874820b
#
_entry.id   6ada51f50efb5e2afb3c9a51b874820b
#
_cell.length_a   1.000
_cell.length_b   1.000
_cell.length_c   1.000
_cell.angle_alpha   90.00
_cell.angle_beta   90.00
_cell.angle_gamma   90.00
#
_symmetry.space_group_name_H-M   'P 1'
#
loop_
_entity.id
_entity.type
_entity.pdbx_description
1 polymer ?
#
loop_
_entity_poly.entity_id
_entity_poly.type
_entity_poly.pdbx_seq_one_letter_code
_entity_poly.pdbx_strand_id
1 'polypeptide(L)'
;PMTMRHVLSHTSGLTYGTGLFPSEHPVDKFYDKLGVNRNAGETIESFAEKLSTVPLRYDPGTQWCYSLATDVCGCLVEFLSGMPFEQFLQERIFDPLGMNDTAFVVPENKLDRFAANYGRRADKTLKLLDDPMKSDYSNPNRFPSGGGGLASTTVDYGRFCEMLRGGGQLDGQRIIGDRTLKLMHLNHLPNGTDLGSIAMGSFSETAYDGVGFGLGFASTLDDVAAGTIGAGDYYWGGAAST
;
A
#
# COMPACT_ATOMS: atom_id res chain seq x y z
N PRO A 1 5.52 -21.68 -7.06
CA PRO A 1 5.07 -20.54 -7.87
C PRO A 1 4.43 -19.48 -6.99
N MET A 2 4.62 -18.20 -7.33
CA MET A 2 3.94 -17.07 -6.70
C MET A 2 2.42 -17.16 -6.96
N THR A 3 1.63 -16.77 -5.97
CA THR A 3 0.16 -16.71 -6.06
C THR A 3 -0.34 -15.30 -5.72
N MET A 4 -1.59 -14.97 -6.06
CA MET A 4 -2.22 -13.71 -5.68
C MET A 4 -2.21 -13.50 -4.14
N ARG A 5 -2.40 -14.57 -3.38
CA ARG A 5 -2.29 -14.51 -1.91
C ARG A 5 -0.92 -14.03 -1.47
N HIS A 6 0.16 -14.54 -2.06
CA HIS A 6 1.53 -14.12 -1.73
C HIS A 6 1.76 -12.64 -2.05
N VAL A 7 1.19 -12.14 -3.15
CA VAL A 7 1.28 -10.72 -3.51
C VAL A 7 0.51 -9.87 -2.50
N LEU A 8 -0.75 -10.21 -2.23
CA LEU A 8 -1.62 -9.46 -1.30
C LEU A 8 -1.14 -9.48 0.16
N SER A 9 -0.39 -10.52 0.57
CA SER A 9 0.11 -10.65 1.94
C SER A 9 1.59 -10.31 2.11
N HIS A 10 2.25 -9.70 1.11
CA HIS A 10 3.69 -9.38 1.11
C HIS A 10 4.61 -10.59 1.37
N THR A 11 4.17 -11.79 1.02
CA THR A 11 4.98 -13.02 1.11
C THR A 11 5.46 -13.52 -0.25
N SER A 12 5.47 -12.63 -1.26
CA SER A 12 5.76 -12.98 -2.65
C SER A 12 7.24 -13.17 -2.98
N GLY A 13 8.15 -12.69 -2.15
CA GLY A 13 9.59 -12.62 -2.46
C GLY A 13 10.00 -11.34 -3.20
N LEU A 14 9.07 -10.45 -3.51
CA LEU A 14 9.36 -9.11 -4.01
C LEU A 14 9.90 -8.21 -2.90
N THR A 15 10.60 -7.12 -3.28
CA THR A 15 11.11 -6.09 -2.37
C THR A 15 10.83 -4.69 -2.92
N TYR A 16 11.31 -3.65 -2.25
CA TYR A 16 11.37 -2.28 -2.79
C TYR A 16 12.72 -1.96 -3.47
N GLY A 17 13.61 -2.96 -3.65
CA GLY A 17 14.98 -2.68 -4.04
C GLY A 17 15.69 -1.83 -2.96
N THR A 18 16.51 -0.88 -3.40
CA THR A 18 17.19 0.07 -2.49
C THR A 18 16.40 1.37 -2.29
N GLY A 19 15.27 1.52 -2.98
CA GLY A 19 14.55 2.80 -3.08
C GLY A 19 13.88 3.27 -1.80
N LEU A 20 13.38 2.36 -0.95
CA LEU A 20 12.71 2.71 0.30
C LEU A 20 13.63 2.53 1.51
N PHE A 21 14.45 1.48 1.49
CA PHE A 21 15.43 1.16 2.54
C PHE A 21 16.78 0.82 1.92
N PRO A 22 17.88 1.31 2.50
CA PRO A 22 19.21 0.88 2.08
C PRO A 22 19.34 -0.65 2.18
N SER A 23 19.83 -1.29 1.11
CA SER A 23 20.03 -2.74 1.08
C SER A 23 21.29 -3.09 0.30
N GLU A 24 22.08 -4.01 0.84
CA GLU A 24 23.25 -4.59 0.17
C GLU A 24 22.91 -5.93 -0.50
N HIS A 25 21.67 -6.39 -0.40
CA HIS A 25 21.30 -7.68 -0.99
C HIS A 25 21.38 -7.65 -2.53
N PRO A 26 21.97 -8.66 -3.18
CA PRO A 26 22.14 -8.66 -4.63
C PRO A 26 20.84 -8.49 -5.41
N VAL A 27 19.74 -9.09 -4.96
CA VAL A 27 18.43 -8.97 -5.61
C VAL A 27 17.96 -7.52 -5.60
N ASP A 28 18.11 -6.80 -4.49
CA ASP A 28 17.65 -5.41 -4.38
C ASP A 28 18.40 -4.49 -5.36
N LYS A 29 19.69 -4.77 -5.61
CA LYS A 29 20.49 -4.05 -6.61
C LYS A 29 20.03 -4.30 -8.06
N PHE A 30 19.33 -5.40 -8.35
CA PHE A 30 18.73 -5.61 -9.66
C PHE A 30 17.57 -4.65 -9.96
N TYR A 31 16.80 -4.27 -8.96
CA TYR A 31 15.72 -3.29 -9.11
C TYR A 31 16.28 -1.96 -9.65
N ASP A 32 17.38 -1.48 -9.07
CA ASP A 32 18.03 -0.25 -9.50
C ASP A 32 18.62 -0.40 -10.91
N LYS A 33 19.33 -1.50 -11.18
CA LYS A 33 19.96 -1.77 -12.47
C LYS A 33 18.95 -1.83 -13.62
N LEU A 34 17.77 -2.37 -13.38
CA LEU A 34 16.71 -2.53 -14.38
C LEU A 34 15.74 -1.33 -14.38
N GLY A 35 15.96 -0.35 -13.51
CA GLY A 35 15.11 0.82 -13.42
C GLY A 35 13.68 0.45 -13.03
N VAL A 36 13.50 -0.53 -12.15
CA VAL A 36 12.18 -0.86 -11.58
C VAL A 36 11.82 0.22 -10.57
N ASN A 37 11.03 1.18 -11.00
CA ASN A 37 10.63 2.32 -10.19
C ASN A 37 9.21 2.78 -10.58
N ARG A 38 8.71 3.78 -9.89
CA ARG A 38 7.38 4.37 -10.08
C ARG A 38 7.48 5.82 -10.56
N ASN A 39 8.40 6.07 -11.49
CA ASN A 39 8.64 7.41 -12.01
C ASN A 39 7.49 7.91 -12.87
N ALA A 40 7.38 9.21 -12.97
CA ALA A 40 6.44 9.85 -13.88
C ALA A 40 6.71 9.41 -15.34
N GLY A 41 5.64 9.08 -16.03
CA GLY A 41 5.68 8.56 -17.41
C GLY A 41 5.95 7.05 -17.52
N GLU A 42 6.22 6.34 -16.43
CA GLU A 42 6.22 4.88 -16.41
C GLU A 42 4.78 4.37 -16.52
N THR A 43 4.55 3.38 -17.38
CA THR A 43 3.23 2.71 -17.48
C THR A 43 3.19 1.50 -16.58
N ILE A 44 1.99 1.09 -16.17
CA ILE A 44 1.77 -0.15 -15.41
C ILE A 44 2.32 -1.37 -16.15
N GLU A 45 2.13 -1.43 -17.47
CA GLU A 45 2.65 -2.53 -18.30
C GLU A 45 4.18 -2.58 -18.29
N SER A 46 4.86 -1.45 -18.57
CA SER A 46 6.33 -1.36 -18.55
C SER A 46 6.90 -1.67 -17.17
N PHE A 47 6.27 -1.20 -16.11
CA PHE A 47 6.65 -1.54 -14.74
C PHE A 47 6.55 -3.05 -14.49
N ALA A 48 5.44 -3.69 -14.87
CA ALA A 48 5.22 -5.12 -14.69
C ALA A 48 6.23 -5.95 -15.51
N GLU A 49 6.51 -5.56 -16.76
CA GLU A 49 7.51 -6.19 -17.60
C GLU A 49 8.91 -6.16 -16.97
N LYS A 50 9.38 -4.99 -16.52
CA LYS A 50 10.66 -4.86 -15.83
C LYS A 50 10.71 -5.73 -14.58
N LEU A 51 9.68 -5.65 -13.74
CA LEU A 51 9.60 -6.40 -12.50
C LEU A 51 9.61 -7.92 -12.73
N SER A 52 9.01 -8.40 -13.82
CA SER A 52 8.98 -9.83 -14.16
C SER A 52 10.37 -10.42 -14.43
N THR A 53 11.37 -9.59 -14.73
CA THR A 53 12.74 -10.01 -14.99
C THR A 53 13.64 -10.05 -13.75
N VAL A 54 13.15 -9.52 -12.62
CA VAL A 54 13.89 -9.50 -11.36
C VAL A 54 13.73 -10.83 -10.63
N PRO A 55 14.82 -11.44 -10.12
CA PRO A 55 14.70 -12.64 -9.28
C PRO A 55 14.02 -12.32 -7.97
N LEU A 56 13.31 -13.30 -7.41
CA LEU A 56 12.73 -13.17 -6.07
C LEU A 56 13.82 -13.27 -5.00
N ARG A 57 13.65 -12.55 -3.90
CA ARG A 57 14.60 -12.54 -2.79
C ARG A 57 14.56 -13.85 -1.98
N TYR A 58 13.38 -14.50 -1.94
CA TYR A 58 13.12 -15.76 -1.26
C TYR A 58 11.95 -16.50 -1.93
N ASP A 59 11.77 -17.75 -1.60
CA ASP A 59 10.66 -18.54 -2.11
C ASP A 59 9.31 -18.00 -1.62
N PRO A 60 8.32 -17.79 -2.52
CA PRO A 60 7.02 -17.28 -2.13
C PRO A 60 6.37 -18.11 -1.02
N GLY A 61 5.86 -17.42 -0.01
CA GLY A 61 5.20 -18.01 1.15
C GLY A 61 6.13 -18.39 2.29
N THR A 62 7.43 -18.11 2.23
CA THR A 62 8.38 -18.50 3.30
C THR A 62 8.72 -17.37 4.27
N GLN A 63 8.65 -16.12 3.82
CA GLN A 63 8.97 -14.94 4.60
C GLN A 63 8.03 -13.79 4.23
N TRP A 64 7.99 -12.77 5.07
CA TRP A 64 7.30 -11.53 4.81
C TRP A 64 8.29 -10.40 4.54
N CYS A 65 8.08 -9.65 3.46
CA CYS A 65 8.85 -8.47 3.13
C CYS A 65 7.94 -7.40 2.53
N TYR A 66 7.85 -6.25 3.17
CA TYR A 66 7.15 -5.11 2.60
C TYR A 66 7.78 -4.72 1.26
N SER A 67 6.97 -4.59 0.22
CA SER A 67 7.49 -4.64 -1.15
C SER A 67 6.58 -3.93 -2.16
N LEU A 68 7.04 -3.85 -3.41
CA LEU A 68 6.24 -3.42 -4.56
C LEU A 68 5.06 -4.38 -4.88
N ALA A 69 4.76 -5.33 -4.00
CA ALA A 69 3.64 -6.26 -4.20
C ALA A 69 2.30 -5.55 -4.32
N THR A 70 2.07 -4.45 -3.61
CA THR A 70 0.85 -3.64 -3.74
C THR A 70 0.78 -2.89 -5.07
N ASP A 71 1.92 -2.51 -5.65
CA ASP A 71 1.95 -1.98 -7.02
C ASP A 71 1.60 -3.06 -8.04
N VAL A 72 2.06 -4.31 -7.81
CA VAL A 72 1.64 -5.48 -8.60
C VAL A 72 0.13 -5.73 -8.48
N CYS A 73 -0.48 -5.48 -7.32
CA CYS A 73 -1.95 -5.52 -7.20
C CYS A 73 -2.62 -4.52 -8.13
N GLY A 74 -2.09 -3.29 -8.25
CA GLY A 74 -2.56 -2.30 -9.23
C GLY A 74 -2.46 -2.81 -10.66
N CYS A 75 -1.33 -3.43 -11.03
CA CYS A 75 -1.17 -4.06 -12.35
C CYS A 75 -2.21 -5.18 -12.59
N LEU A 76 -2.45 -6.01 -11.59
CA LEU A 76 -3.44 -7.10 -11.68
C LEU A 76 -4.86 -6.55 -11.83
N VAL A 77 -5.22 -5.46 -11.15
CA VAL A 77 -6.52 -4.81 -11.30
C VAL A 77 -6.70 -4.33 -12.72
N GLU A 78 -5.73 -3.61 -13.28
CA GLU A 78 -5.80 -3.10 -14.66
C GLU A 78 -5.89 -4.25 -15.67
N PHE A 79 -5.00 -5.23 -15.54
CA PHE A 79 -4.96 -6.37 -16.45
C PHE A 79 -6.24 -7.22 -16.42
N LEU A 80 -6.80 -7.50 -15.26
CA LEU A 80 -7.98 -8.34 -15.09
C LEU A 80 -9.29 -7.63 -15.41
N SER A 81 -9.35 -6.32 -15.16
CA SER A 81 -10.55 -5.52 -15.43
C SER A 81 -10.62 -5.00 -16.86
N GLY A 82 -9.46 -4.87 -17.54
CA GLY A 82 -9.34 -4.19 -18.83
C GLY A 82 -9.56 -2.67 -18.74
N MET A 83 -9.48 -2.10 -17.53
CA MET A 83 -9.64 -0.66 -17.26
C MET A 83 -8.35 -0.10 -16.68
N PRO A 84 -7.96 1.16 -17.00
CA PRO A 84 -6.89 1.83 -16.29
C PRO A 84 -7.11 1.77 -14.77
N PHE A 85 -6.05 1.54 -14.00
CA PHE A 85 -6.17 1.31 -12.56
C PHE A 85 -6.84 2.47 -11.82
N GLU A 86 -6.48 3.71 -12.17
CA GLU A 86 -7.09 4.90 -11.60
C GLU A 86 -8.58 5.01 -11.92
N GLN A 87 -8.99 4.67 -13.16
CA GLN A 87 -10.39 4.65 -13.56
C GLN A 87 -11.16 3.57 -12.80
N PHE A 88 -10.57 2.39 -12.63
CA PHE A 88 -11.18 1.31 -11.85
C PHE A 88 -11.46 1.76 -10.41
N LEU A 89 -10.48 2.39 -9.74
CA LEU A 89 -10.67 2.89 -8.39
C LEU A 89 -11.75 3.99 -8.32
N GLN A 90 -11.74 4.91 -9.29
CA GLN A 90 -12.73 5.98 -9.37
C GLN A 90 -14.15 5.40 -9.48
N GLU A 91 -14.40 4.56 -10.47
CA GLU A 91 -15.75 4.05 -10.76
C GLU A 91 -16.25 3.01 -9.75
N ARG A 92 -15.35 2.21 -9.17
CA ARG A 92 -15.71 1.06 -8.34
C ARG A 92 -15.64 1.33 -6.84
N ILE A 93 -14.89 2.37 -6.43
CA ILE A 93 -14.68 2.67 -5.01
C ILE A 93 -15.02 4.13 -4.71
N PHE A 94 -14.36 5.10 -5.38
CA PHE A 94 -14.45 6.50 -4.97
C PHE A 94 -15.82 7.10 -5.25
N ASP A 95 -16.36 6.95 -6.45
CA ASP A 95 -17.69 7.47 -6.80
C ASP A 95 -18.81 6.84 -5.95
N PRO A 96 -18.89 5.49 -5.81
CA PRO A 96 -19.91 4.87 -4.98
C PRO A 96 -19.84 5.29 -3.49
N LEU A 97 -18.63 5.57 -3.00
CA LEU A 97 -18.43 6.02 -1.62
C LEU A 97 -18.50 7.55 -1.46
N GLY A 98 -18.64 8.32 -2.54
CA GLY A 98 -18.61 9.78 -2.49
C GLY A 98 -17.28 10.36 -2.03
N MET A 99 -16.17 9.70 -2.37
CA MET A 99 -14.79 10.13 -2.07
C MET A 99 -14.30 11.11 -3.14
N ASN A 100 -14.83 12.31 -3.13
CA ASN A 100 -14.67 13.28 -4.21
C ASN A 100 -13.29 13.98 -4.24
N ASP A 101 -12.51 13.86 -3.19
CA ASP A 101 -11.19 14.49 -3.03
C ASP A 101 -10.06 13.42 -2.97
N THR A 102 -10.33 12.21 -3.48
CA THR A 102 -9.36 11.11 -3.51
C THR A 102 -8.95 10.82 -4.95
N ALA A 103 -7.66 10.94 -5.26
CA ALA A 103 -7.13 10.69 -6.61
C ALA A 103 -5.61 10.48 -6.59
N PHE A 104 -5.04 9.92 -7.68
CA PHE A 104 -3.59 9.87 -7.87
C PHE A 104 -2.99 11.23 -8.20
N VAL A 105 -3.75 12.09 -8.86
CA VAL A 105 -3.34 13.45 -9.23
C VAL A 105 -4.31 14.45 -8.63
N VAL A 106 -3.78 15.41 -7.87
CA VAL A 106 -4.56 16.51 -7.33
C VAL A 106 -4.87 17.50 -8.47
N PRO A 107 -6.14 17.72 -8.81
CA PRO A 107 -6.47 18.65 -9.88
C PRO A 107 -6.14 20.10 -9.50
N GLU A 108 -5.83 20.91 -10.52
CA GLU A 108 -5.36 22.30 -10.33
C GLU A 108 -6.29 23.13 -9.44
N ASN A 109 -7.59 22.98 -9.60
CA ASN A 109 -8.60 23.70 -8.82
C ASN A 109 -8.74 23.24 -7.35
N LYS A 110 -7.91 22.29 -6.91
CA LYS A 110 -7.85 21.81 -5.52
C LYS A 110 -6.47 21.99 -4.87
N LEU A 111 -5.49 22.53 -5.61
CA LEU A 111 -4.12 22.70 -5.11
C LEU A 111 -4.03 23.65 -3.93
N ASP A 112 -4.93 24.63 -3.84
CA ASP A 112 -5.03 25.56 -2.70
C ASP A 112 -5.37 24.87 -1.38
N ARG A 113 -5.98 23.69 -1.45
CA ARG A 113 -6.33 22.84 -0.29
C ARG A 113 -5.30 21.73 -0.04
N PHE A 114 -4.36 21.52 -0.96
CA PHE A 114 -3.38 20.45 -0.83
C PHE A 114 -2.33 20.82 0.23
N ALA A 115 -2.18 19.98 1.25
CA ALA A 115 -1.32 20.29 2.39
C ALA A 115 0.17 20.10 2.06
N ALA A 116 1.01 20.99 2.57
CA ALA A 116 2.45 20.81 2.54
C ALA A 116 2.88 19.68 3.49
N ASN A 117 3.87 18.89 3.09
CA ASN A 117 4.45 17.86 3.95
C ASN A 117 5.74 18.37 4.60
N TYR A 118 5.85 18.23 5.91
CA TYR A 118 7.00 18.64 6.70
C TYR A 118 7.62 17.47 7.45
N GLY A 119 8.93 17.36 7.40
CA GLY A 119 9.71 16.46 8.24
C GLY A 119 10.32 17.20 9.44
N ARG A 120 10.49 16.52 10.57
CA ARG A 120 11.17 17.05 11.75
C ARG A 120 12.68 16.77 11.65
N ARG A 121 13.50 17.81 11.82
CA ARG A 121 14.96 17.67 11.93
C ARG A 121 15.39 17.27 13.34
N ALA A 122 16.65 16.85 13.46
CA ALA A 122 17.25 16.48 14.76
C ALA A 122 17.23 17.64 15.78
N ASP A 123 17.35 18.88 15.31
CA ASP A 123 17.26 20.11 16.11
C ASP A 123 15.81 20.52 16.45
N LYS A 124 14.84 19.65 16.11
CA LYS A 124 13.39 19.84 16.30
C LYS A 124 12.75 20.91 15.39
N THR A 125 13.49 21.52 14.48
CA THR A 125 12.93 22.43 13.47
C THR A 125 12.23 21.63 12.36
N LEU A 126 11.34 22.30 11.60
CA LEU A 126 10.66 21.70 10.47
C LEU A 126 11.45 21.92 9.17
N LYS A 127 11.44 20.88 8.31
CA LYS A 127 11.92 20.94 6.94
C LYS A 127 10.76 20.65 6.01
N LEU A 128 10.49 21.54 5.06
CA LEU A 128 9.55 21.25 3.97
C LEU A 128 10.08 20.06 3.16
N LEU A 129 9.29 19.00 3.07
CA LEU A 129 9.58 17.79 2.29
C LEU A 129 8.87 17.83 0.95
N ASP A 130 7.61 18.27 0.92
CA ASP A 130 6.82 18.41 -0.28
C ASP A 130 6.05 19.73 -0.28
N ASP A 131 6.28 20.52 -1.31
CA ASP A 131 5.61 21.81 -1.55
C ASP A 131 4.39 21.55 -2.44
N PRO A 132 3.16 21.85 -1.99
CA PRO A 132 1.95 21.61 -2.78
C PRO A 132 1.99 22.16 -4.20
N MET A 133 2.64 23.32 -4.37
CA MET A 133 2.72 24.01 -5.66
C MET A 133 3.76 23.39 -6.62
N LYS A 134 4.58 22.45 -6.13
CA LYS A 134 5.65 21.76 -6.90
C LYS A 134 5.62 20.26 -6.71
N SER A 135 4.58 19.77 -6.06
CA SER A 135 4.43 18.37 -5.72
C SER A 135 4.25 17.50 -6.96
N ASP A 136 4.85 16.30 -6.92
CA ASP A 136 4.59 15.27 -7.94
C ASP A 136 3.12 14.84 -7.96
N TYR A 137 2.37 15.07 -6.89
CA TYR A 137 0.92 14.84 -6.87
C TYR A 137 0.12 15.77 -7.78
N SER A 138 0.69 16.84 -8.32
CA SER A 138 0.07 17.68 -9.36
C SER A 138 0.50 17.31 -10.78
N ASN A 139 1.39 16.32 -10.95
CA ASN A 139 1.89 15.88 -12.24
C ASN A 139 0.89 14.89 -12.92
N PRO A 140 0.31 15.24 -14.05
CA PRO A 140 -0.66 14.37 -14.73
C PRO A 140 -0.07 13.06 -15.27
N ASN A 141 1.25 12.98 -15.40
CA ASN A 141 1.96 11.77 -15.83
C ASN A 141 2.47 10.93 -14.64
N ARG A 142 1.97 11.19 -13.44
CA ARG A 142 2.37 10.45 -12.26
C ARG A 142 2.00 8.98 -12.38
N PHE A 143 2.89 8.09 -11.94
CA PHE A 143 2.62 6.65 -11.90
C PHE A 143 1.48 6.34 -10.90
N PRO A 144 0.41 5.63 -11.31
CA PRO A 144 -0.69 5.27 -10.43
C PRO A 144 -0.29 4.08 -9.53
N SER A 145 0.48 4.37 -8.48
CA SER A 145 1.04 3.37 -7.57
C SER A 145 -0.04 2.73 -6.69
N GLY A 146 -0.17 1.41 -6.75
CA GLY A 146 -1.00 0.65 -5.83
C GLY A 146 -0.47 0.61 -4.40
N GLY A 147 0.83 0.91 -4.22
CA GLY A 147 1.52 0.87 -2.93
C GLY A 147 1.60 2.20 -2.19
N GLY A 148 1.06 3.31 -2.73
CA GLY A 148 1.12 4.59 -2.01
C GLY A 148 1.08 5.80 -2.94
N GLY A 149 0.05 5.93 -3.72
CA GLY A 149 -0.05 6.96 -4.74
C GLY A 149 -1.18 7.96 -4.57
N LEU A 150 -2.12 7.72 -3.69
CA LEU A 150 -3.32 8.54 -3.56
C LEU A 150 -3.09 9.76 -2.67
N ALA A 151 -3.61 10.91 -3.09
CA ALA A 151 -3.96 12.02 -2.23
C ALA A 151 -5.43 11.88 -1.81
N SER A 152 -5.76 12.26 -0.58
CA SER A 152 -7.11 12.13 -0.05
C SER A 152 -7.38 13.18 1.03
N THR A 153 -8.57 13.14 1.61
CA THR A 153 -8.95 13.91 2.79
C THR A 153 -9.34 12.99 3.93
N THR A 154 -9.28 13.48 5.17
CA THR A 154 -9.76 12.74 6.35
C THR A 154 -11.22 12.33 6.19
N VAL A 155 -12.04 13.15 5.53
CA VAL A 155 -13.46 12.85 5.29
C VAL A 155 -13.62 11.69 4.35
N ASP A 156 -12.95 11.72 3.18
CA ASP A 156 -13.01 10.66 2.18
C ASP A 156 -12.47 9.34 2.75
N TYR A 157 -11.31 9.40 3.40
CA TYR A 157 -10.72 8.21 4.01
C TYR A 157 -11.59 7.65 5.15
N GLY A 158 -12.23 8.53 5.92
CA GLY A 158 -13.24 8.16 6.92
C GLY A 158 -14.41 7.38 6.30
N ARG A 159 -14.89 7.78 5.11
CA ARG A 159 -15.94 7.04 4.38
C ARG A 159 -15.48 5.65 3.96
N PHE A 160 -14.23 5.52 3.51
CA PHE A 160 -13.65 4.21 3.22
C PHE A 160 -13.58 3.33 4.47
N CYS A 161 -13.12 3.87 5.61
CA CYS A 161 -13.09 3.15 6.88
C CYS A 161 -14.49 2.74 7.35
N GLU A 162 -15.49 3.63 7.22
CA GLU A 162 -16.87 3.31 7.57
C GLU A 162 -17.47 2.22 6.67
N MET A 163 -17.14 2.20 5.39
CA MET A 163 -17.51 1.12 4.46
C MET A 163 -16.95 -0.22 4.95
N LEU A 164 -15.67 -0.26 5.34
CA LEU A 164 -15.03 -1.46 5.88
C LEU A 164 -15.71 -1.88 7.21
N ARG A 165 -15.92 -0.96 8.16
CA ARG A 165 -16.59 -1.20 9.42
C ARG A 165 -18.03 -1.69 9.22
N GLY A 166 -18.71 -1.20 8.18
CA GLY A 166 -20.05 -1.60 7.78
C GLY A 166 -20.13 -2.95 7.04
N GLY A 167 -19.07 -3.77 7.09
CA GLY A 167 -19.07 -5.08 6.45
C GLY A 167 -19.02 -4.99 4.92
N GLY A 168 -18.34 -3.98 4.39
CA GLY A 168 -18.12 -3.77 2.96
C GLY A 168 -19.21 -2.94 2.27
N GLN A 169 -19.97 -2.13 3.02
CA GLN A 169 -21.02 -1.25 2.49
C GLN A 169 -21.13 0.07 3.26
N LEU A 170 -21.54 1.13 2.55
CA LEU A 170 -21.83 2.45 3.11
C LEU A 170 -22.97 3.10 2.31
N ASP A 171 -23.90 3.76 2.98
CA ASP A 171 -25.01 4.52 2.37
C ASP A 171 -25.80 3.70 1.31
N GLY A 172 -25.97 2.40 1.54
CA GLY A 172 -26.64 1.49 0.59
C GLY A 172 -25.76 1.00 -0.57
N GLN A 173 -24.56 1.52 -0.72
CA GLN A 173 -23.59 1.07 -1.73
C GLN A 173 -22.74 -0.06 -1.18
N ARG A 174 -22.74 -1.21 -1.86
CA ARG A 174 -21.90 -2.36 -1.51
C ARG A 174 -20.68 -2.42 -2.40
N ILE A 175 -19.51 -2.26 -1.79
CA ILE A 175 -18.22 -2.34 -2.48
C ILE A 175 -17.70 -3.78 -2.48
N ILE A 176 -17.80 -4.47 -1.35
CA ILE A 176 -17.30 -5.83 -1.18
C ILE A 176 -18.25 -6.68 -0.32
N GLY A 177 -18.27 -7.97 -0.52
CA GLY A 177 -19.06 -8.88 0.31
C GLY A 177 -18.49 -9.04 1.71
N ASP A 178 -19.34 -9.10 2.73
CA ASP A 178 -18.96 -9.26 4.14
C ASP A 178 -18.04 -10.47 4.38
N ARG A 179 -18.32 -11.60 3.75
CA ARG A 179 -17.47 -12.80 3.87
C ARG A 179 -16.09 -12.62 3.23
N THR A 180 -16.02 -11.88 2.12
CA THR A 180 -14.74 -11.58 1.45
C THR A 180 -13.92 -10.64 2.31
N LEU A 181 -14.55 -9.58 2.85
CA LEU A 181 -13.89 -8.67 3.76
C LEU A 181 -13.35 -9.40 5.00
N LYS A 182 -14.17 -10.26 5.63
CA LYS A 182 -13.72 -11.09 6.75
C LYS A 182 -12.52 -11.97 6.39
N LEU A 183 -12.53 -12.58 5.21
CA LEU A 183 -11.37 -13.34 4.74
C LEU A 183 -10.13 -12.45 4.58
N MET A 184 -10.30 -11.22 4.08
CA MET A 184 -9.17 -10.32 3.81
C MET A 184 -8.38 -9.96 5.06
N HIS A 185 -9.03 -9.73 6.19
CA HIS A 185 -8.33 -9.35 7.42
C HIS A 185 -7.99 -10.50 8.36
N LEU A 186 -8.25 -11.77 7.97
CA LEU A 186 -7.65 -12.91 8.67
C LEU A 186 -6.13 -12.93 8.48
N ASN A 187 -5.42 -13.55 9.41
CA ASN A 187 -3.99 -13.78 9.25
C ASN A 187 -3.70 -14.77 8.12
N HIS A 188 -3.02 -14.32 7.07
CA HIS A 188 -2.61 -15.11 5.91
C HIS A 188 -1.12 -15.48 5.92
N LEU A 189 -0.40 -15.14 6.98
CA LEU A 189 1.00 -15.51 7.13
C LEU A 189 1.17 -17.03 7.26
N PRO A 190 2.29 -17.59 6.76
CA PRO A 190 2.55 -19.02 6.84
C PRO A 190 2.47 -19.54 8.27
N ASN A 191 1.85 -20.71 8.45
CA ASN A 191 1.69 -21.39 9.75
C ASN A 191 1.00 -20.57 10.84
N GLY A 192 0.27 -19.49 10.48
CA GLY A 192 -0.39 -18.61 11.45
C GLY A 192 0.56 -17.79 12.33
N THR A 193 1.80 -17.61 11.89
CA THR A 193 2.81 -16.79 12.58
C THR A 193 2.43 -15.30 12.59
N ASP A 194 3.13 -14.51 13.38
CA ASP A 194 3.06 -13.05 13.37
C ASP A 194 4.20 -12.43 12.57
N LEU A 195 4.14 -11.12 12.37
CA LEU A 195 5.17 -10.35 11.67
C LEU A 195 6.49 -10.31 12.45
N GLY A 196 6.44 -10.27 13.78
CA GLY A 196 7.65 -10.33 14.63
C GLY A 196 8.51 -11.56 14.34
N SER A 197 7.87 -12.68 13.98
CA SER A 197 8.54 -13.96 13.73
C SER A 197 9.12 -14.12 12.33
N ILE A 198 8.50 -13.52 11.28
CA ILE A 198 8.87 -13.83 9.88
C ILE A 198 9.19 -12.61 9.01
N ALA A 199 9.00 -11.39 9.52
CA ALA A 199 9.28 -10.19 8.74
C ALA A 199 10.78 -10.00 8.53
N MET A 200 11.14 -9.60 7.30
CA MET A 200 12.51 -9.24 6.95
C MET A 200 12.72 -7.74 7.05
N GLY A 201 13.77 -7.34 7.75
CA GLY A 201 14.12 -5.94 7.95
C GLY A 201 13.17 -5.23 8.92
N SER A 202 13.52 -4.02 9.32
CA SER A 202 12.67 -3.18 10.17
C SER A 202 11.89 -2.22 9.30
N PHE A 203 10.64 -2.54 9.04
CA PHE A 203 9.74 -1.59 8.36
C PHE A 203 9.00 -0.72 9.38
N SER A 204 8.98 -1.04 10.65
CA SER A 204 8.17 -0.30 11.58
C SER A 204 8.97 0.31 12.73
N GLU A 205 8.48 1.43 13.20
CA GLU A 205 8.90 2.09 14.43
C GLU A 205 8.39 1.34 15.69
N THR A 206 7.55 0.31 15.49
CA THR A 206 6.94 -0.52 16.54
C THR A 206 7.25 -2.00 16.33
N ALA A 207 7.35 -2.75 17.40
CA ALA A 207 7.40 -4.20 17.33
C ALA A 207 6.07 -4.75 16.78
N TYR A 208 6.15 -5.78 15.93
CA TYR A 208 4.99 -6.45 15.35
C TYR A 208 4.69 -7.80 16.01
N ASP A 209 5.09 -7.99 17.24
CA ASP A 209 4.72 -9.17 18.02
C ASP A 209 3.19 -9.21 18.18
N GLY A 210 2.59 -10.37 17.98
CA GLY A 210 1.14 -10.52 18.07
C GLY A 210 0.35 -9.86 16.93
N VAL A 211 1.01 -9.41 15.87
CA VAL A 211 0.39 -8.80 14.70
C VAL A 211 0.63 -9.68 13.47
N GLY A 212 -0.43 -10.17 12.85
CA GLY A 212 -0.41 -10.89 11.59
C GLY A 212 -0.57 -9.98 10.38
N PHE A 213 -0.70 -10.59 9.20
CA PHE A 213 -0.99 -9.87 7.96
C PHE A 213 -2.03 -10.58 7.13
N GLY A 214 -3.05 -9.83 6.74
CA GLY A 214 -4.14 -10.29 5.88
C GLY A 214 -3.85 -10.05 4.39
N LEU A 215 -4.91 -9.85 3.63
CA LEU A 215 -4.84 -9.49 2.21
C LEU A 215 -4.88 -7.95 2.07
N GLY A 216 -3.75 -7.31 2.38
CA GLY A 216 -3.56 -5.86 2.31
C GLY A 216 -3.66 -5.11 3.65
N PHE A 217 -3.80 -5.81 4.78
CA PHE A 217 -3.90 -5.22 6.12
C PHE A 217 -3.00 -5.97 7.10
N ALA A 218 -2.39 -5.27 8.05
CA ALA A 218 -1.97 -5.88 9.30
C ALA A 218 -3.21 -6.21 10.14
N SER A 219 -3.16 -7.26 10.93
CA SER A 219 -4.26 -7.71 11.78
C SER A 219 -3.76 -8.02 13.18
N THR A 220 -4.36 -7.42 14.20
CA THR A 220 -4.02 -7.71 15.59
C THR A 220 -4.53 -9.11 15.96
N LEU A 221 -3.63 -9.98 16.39
CA LEU A 221 -3.92 -11.37 16.74
C LEU A 221 -3.99 -11.59 18.26
N ASP A 222 -3.12 -10.90 18.99
CA ASP A 222 -2.95 -11.05 20.44
C ASP A 222 -2.72 -9.69 21.08
N ASP A 223 -3.64 -9.28 21.96
CA ASP A 223 -3.62 -7.97 22.62
C ASP A 223 -2.41 -7.77 23.51
N VAL A 224 -1.98 -8.85 24.20
CA VAL A 224 -0.89 -8.78 25.15
C VAL A 224 0.44 -8.67 24.42
N ALA A 225 0.67 -9.50 23.41
CA ALA A 225 1.89 -9.46 22.59
C ALA A 225 1.99 -8.15 21.79
N ALA A 226 0.88 -7.69 21.21
CA ALA A 226 0.84 -6.44 20.45
C ALA A 226 0.91 -5.18 21.35
N GLY A 227 0.73 -5.33 22.66
CA GLY A 227 0.76 -4.21 23.62
C GLY A 227 -0.41 -3.23 23.45
N THR A 228 -1.50 -3.66 22.85
CA THR A 228 -2.71 -2.85 22.61
C THR A 228 -3.96 -3.71 22.69
N ILE A 229 -5.09 -3.11 23.04
CA ILE A 229 -6.39 -3.77 22.96
C ILE A 229 -6.94 -3.59 21.56
N GLY A 230 -7.22 -4.67 20.87
CA GLY A 230 -7.71 -4.61 19.48
C GLY A 230 -7.59 -5.93 18.73
N ALA A 231 -7.66 -7.07 19.40
CA ALA A 231 -7.69 -8.37 18.70
C ALA A 231 -8.85 -8.39 17.69
N GLY A 232 -8.49 -8.60 16.42
CA GLY A 232 -9.40 -8.51 15.28
C GLY A 232 -9.40 -7.13 14.57
N ASP A 233 -8.75 -6.11 15.11
CA ASP A 233 -8.50 -4.87 14.39
C ASP A 233 -7.56 -5.10 13.21
N TYR A 234 -7.78 -4.35 12.14
CA TYR A 234 -6.92 -4.37 10.96
C TYR A 234 -6.61 -2.95 10.48
N TYR A 235 -5.39 -2.74 10.06
CA TYR A 235 -4.85 -1.42 9.75
C TYR A 235 -3.61 -1.49 8.88
N TRP A 236 -3.16 -0.35 8.43
CA TRP A 236 -1.80 -0.14 7.92
C TRP A 236 -1.41 1.34 8.13
N GLY A 237 -0.11 1.60 8.20
CA GLY A 237 0.42 2.95 8.38
C GLY A 237 0.88 3.59 7.07
N GLY A 238 0.75 4.90 6.94
CA GLY A 238 1.28 5.68 5.84
C GLY A 238 2.69 6.23 6.11
N ALA A 239 3.49 6.40 5.05
CA ALA A 239 4.89 6.85 5.14
C ALA A 239 5.06 8.28 5.71
N ALA A 240 4.02 9.10 5.64
CA ALA A 240 4.00 10.47 6.16
C ALA A 240 3.20 10.60 7.47
N SER A 241 3.10 9.54 8.24
CA SER A 241 2.29 9.46 9.47
C SER A 241 0.79 9.63 9.20
N THR A 242 0.33 9.10 8.09
CA THR A 242 -1.07 9.13 7.64
C THR A 242 -1.75 7.79 7.77
#